data_29e5b841cebbe52037e1fccb9cd31684
#
_entry.id   29e5b841cebbe52037e1fccb9cd31684
#
_cell.length_a   1.000
_cell.length_b   1.000
_cell.length_c   1.000
_cell.angle_alpha   90.00
_cell.angle_beta   90.00
_cell.angle_gamma   90.00
#
_symmetry.space_group_name_H-M   'P 1'
#
loop_
_entity.id
_entity.type
_entity.pdbx_description
1 polymer ?
#
loop_
_entity_poly.entity_id
_entity_poly.type
_entity_poly.pdbx_seq_one_letter_code
_entity_poly.pdbx_strand_id
1 'polypeptide(L)'
;SFAGVTLLEATTATDRGRFTIIAPLENDTSGKGIRYGLIDESSKLSINTISALELEEDQEHLMLMAIPGMTDEAAASILDFIDSDTEPRTNSDGETSTKNAACESLDELLLMPSVTPELLYGEDSNRNGVLDPNENDGDLTYPPDDQDDLLDLGFNAYLTIYAKESNLQQDGAERVDLNQPLLTELYDQLESEFGAEIARFVTAFRLNGPDVPSVLSGTTGVTTGDLETDEVLEQVATGLSNQLFRVAQGTGGTDGSGSDAGAVTRAGMDLSAGASTTIVSLYELVDSQVTVTIDGTETTLDSPWQTGGALATTLPTLLEKMSTTSAATIDGRININQARKEVLLAIPGMPEDLPDQIASAQVIDDQGNPLTDLLAQRATTGWLLIDGLADLPTMQVLDKYLCARGDVLTVQSVGCFDRGGAITRIEAVIDATQDPPHVIFRRDLTRLGPGYRIDQLIPAGDQ
;
A
#
# COMPACT_ATOMS: atom_id res chain seq x y z
N SER A 1 -14.06 -21.57 -5.04
CA SER A 1 -14.65 -20.76 -6.09
C SER A 1 -15.53 -19.66 -5.47
N PHE A 2 -15.48 -18.46 -6.00
CA PHE A 2 -16.35 -17.33 -5.60
C PHE A 2 -17.55 -17.18 -6.53
N ALA A 3 -17.66 -18.01 -7.57
CA ALA A 3 -18.71 -17.94 -8.58
C ALA A 3 -19.80 -18.97 -8.34
N GLY A 4 -21.06 -18.58 -8.45
CA GLY A 4 -22.23 -19.46 -8.47
C GLY A 4 -22.42 -20.36 -7.23
N VAL A 5 -21.95 -19.92 -6.06
CA VAL A 5 -21.99 -20.71 -4.83
C VAL A 5 -23.45 -20.92 -4.40
N THR A 6 -23.89 -22.17 -4.30
CA THR A 6 -25.27 -22.48 -3.87
C THR A 6 -25.47 -22.13 -2.40
N LEU A 7 -26.46 -21.28 -2.13
CA LEU A 7 -26.87 -20.89 -0.78
C LEU A 7 -28.21 -21.56 -0.40
N LEU A 8 -29.14 -21.65 -1.37
CA LEU A 8 -30.44 -22.31 -1.20
C LEU A 8 -30.55 -23.47 -2.15
N GLU A 9 -30.54 -24.66 -1.61
CA GLU A 9 -30.79 -25.86 -2.40
C GLU A 9 -32.28 -26.00 -2.71
N ALA A 10 -32.59 -26.26 -3.98
CA ALA A 10 -33.96 -26.52 -4.42
C ALA A 10 -33.98 -27.49 -5.60
N THR A 11 -35.11 -28.19 -5.76
CA THR A 11 -35.32 -29.13 -6.87
C THR A 11 -35.60 -28.43 -8.19
N THR A 12 -36.01 -27.18 -8.16
CA THR A 12 -36.25 -26.35 -9.35
C THR A 12 -35.23 -25.25 -9.46
N ALA A 13 -34.78 -24.94 -10.67
CA ALA A 13 -33.84 -23.86 -10.94
C ALA A 13 -34.38 -22.45 -10.59
N THR A 14 -35.70 -22.30 -10.52
CA THR A 14 -36.35 -21.04 -10.12
C THR A 14 -36.23 -20.77 -8.63
N ASP A 15 -36.07 -21.79 -7.83
CA ASP A 15 -36.05 -21.69 -6.38
C ASP A 15 -34.63 -21.90 -5.78
N ARG A 16 -33.67 -22.35 -6.64
CA ARG A 16 -32.27 -22.51 -6.23
C ARG A 16 -31.61 -21.15 -6.19
N GLY A 17 -31.19 -20.73 -4.99
CA GLY A 17 -30.52 -19.45 -4.75
C GLY A 17 -29.00 -19.62 -4.70
N ARG A 18 -28.29 -18.75 -5.40
CA ARG A 18 -26.83 -18.68 -5.43
C ARG A 18 -26.34 -17.29 -5.10
N PHE A 19 -25.06 -17.22 -4.75
CA PHE A 19 -24.35 -15.95 -4.72
C PHE A 19 -23.01 -16.05 -5.45
N THR A 20 -22.55 -14.91 -5.95
CA THR A 20 -21.25 -14.75 -6.59
C THR A 20 -20.56 -13.55 -5.98
N ILE A 21 -19.27 -13.69 -5.69
CA ILE A 21 -18.39 -12.59 -5.34
C ILE A 21 -17.62 -12.22 -6.59
N ILE A 22 -17.81 -10.99 -7.05
CA ILE A 22 -17.36 -10.52 -8.36
C ILE A 22 -16.71 -9.14 -8.22
N ALA A 23 -15.70 -8.90 -9.01
CA ALA A 23 -15.01 -7.61 -9.13
C ALA A 23 -14.72 -7.31 -10.60
N PRO A 24 -14.58 -6.03 -10.98
CA PRO A 24 -14.03 -5.66 -12.27
C PRO A 24 -12.56 -6.10 -12.36
N LEU A 25 -12.04 -6.20 -13.57
CA LEU A 25 -10.63 -6.43 -13.83
C LEU A 25 -9.91 -5.06 -13.82
N GLU A 26 -9.05 -4.84 -12.84
CA GLU A 26 -8.53 -3.50 -12.49
C GLU A 26 -7.76 -2.82 -13.63
N ASN A 27 -6.99 -3.58 -14.40
CA ASN A 27 -6.16 -3.06 -15.49
C ASN A 27 -6.76 -3.32 -16.88
N ASP A 28 -8.04 -3.69 -16.97
CA ASP A 28 -8.73 -3.82 -18.25
C ASP A 28 -9.20 -2.45 -18.75
N THR A 29 -8.45 -1.87 -19.68
CA THR A 29 -8.79 -0.58 -20.31
C THR A 29 -10.06 -0.63 -21.13
N SER A 30 -10.55 -1.83 -21.53
CA SER A 30 -11.85 -1.96 -22.22
C SER A 30 -13.04 -1.84 -21.26
N GLY A 31 -12.82 -1.92 -19.95
CA GLY A 31 -13.88 -1.90 -18.95
C GLY A 31 -14.87 -3.06 -19.04
N LYS A 32 -14.54 -4.18 -19.72
CA LYS A 32 -15.45 -5.32 -19.96
C LYS A 32 -15.06 -6.58 -19.20
N GLY A 33 -13.86 -6.58 -18.61
CA GLY A 33 -13.32 -7.72 -17.86
C GLY A 33 -13.87 -7.81 -16.46
N ILE A 34 -14.12 -9.05 -16.03
CA ILE A 34 -14.51 -9.37 -14.66
C ILE A 34 -13.61 -10.48 -14.11
N ARG A 35 -13.48 -10.51 -12.80
CA ARG A 35 -12.89 -11.63 -12.06
C ARG A 35 -13.75 -12.03 -10.86
N TYR A 36 -13.55 -13.25 -10.37
CA TYR A 36 -14.25 -13.74 -9.19
C TYR A 36 -13.34 -13.62 -7.97
N GLY A 37 -13.60 -12.64 -7.14
CA GLY A 37 -12.74 -12.34 -5.99
C GLY A 37 -13.05 -10.99 -5.35
N LEU A 38 -12.11 -10.55 -4.53
CA LEU A 38 -12.19 -9.33 -3.74
C LEU A 38 -11.25 -8.26 -4.32
N ILE A 39 -11.53 -7.00 -4.08
CA ILE A 39 -10.66 -5.88 -4.41
C ILE A 39 -9.86 -5.55 -3.15
N ASP A 40 -8.54 -5.50 -3.27
CA ASP A 40 -7.67 -5.03 -2.19
C ASP A 40 -7.73 -3.50 -2.13
N GLU A 41 -8.13 -2.93 -1.01
CA GLU A 41 -8.20 -1.47 -0.83
C GLU A 41 -6.80 -0.83 -0.85
N SER A 42 -5.74 -1.60 -0.55
CA SER A 42 -4.37 -1.13 -0.74
C SER A 42 -3.95 -1.02 -2.22
N SER A 43 -4.78 -1.45 -3.18
CA SER A 43 -4.56 -1.17 -4.60
C SER A 43 -4.85 0.29 -4.99
N LYS A 44 -5.35 1.10 -4.05
CA LYS A 44 -5.77 2.48 -4.23
C LYS A 44 -4.98 3.43 -3.33
N LEU A 45 -4.95 4.71 -3.67
CA LEU A 45 -4.34 5.75 -2.84
C LEU A 45 -5.25 6.08 -1.66
N SER A 46 -4.75 5.94 -0.44
CA SER A 46 -5.50 6.29 0.77
C SER A 46 -5.40 7.78 1.06
N ILE A 47 -6.51 8.51 0.91
CA ILE A 47 -6.53 9.96 1.18
C ILE A 47 -6.27 10.28 2.65
N ASN A 48 -6.79 9.47 3.59
CA ASN A 48 -6.64 9.72 5.01
C ASN A 48 -5.19 9.60 5.52
N THR A 49 -4.29 9.03 4.73
CA THR A 49 -2.89 8.83 5.13
C THR A 49 -1.93 9.81 4.46
N ILE A 50 -2.38 10.61 3.51
CA ILE A 50 -1.52 11.58 2.80
C ILE A 50 -0.87 12.54 3.81
N SER A 51 -1.65 13.20 4.66
CA SER A 51 -1.13 14.12 5.67
C SER A 51 -0.19 13.46 6.70
N ALA A 52 -0.33 12.13 6.91
CA ALA A 52 0.55 11.39 7.81
C ALA A 52 1.91 11.06 7.19
N LEU A 53 2.08 11.25 5.89
CA LEU A 53 3.36 11.05 5.19
C LEU A 53 4.35 12.18 5.47
N GLU A 54 3.89 13.28 6.08
CA GLU A 54 4.69 14.47 6.41
C GLU A 54 5.49 15.02 5.21
N LEU A 55 4.82 15.07 4.06
CA LEU A 55 5.37 15.61 2.82
C LEU A 55 5.22 17.14 2.78
N GLU A 56 5.92 17.77 1.83
CA GLU A 56 5.65 19.15 1.50
C GLU A 56 4.27 19.27 0.83
N GLU A 57 3.58 20.41 1.03
CA GLU A 57 2.24 20.64 0.48
C GLU A 57 2.15 20.41 -1.03
N ASP A 58 3.18 20.84 -1.77
CA ASP A 58 3.25 20.66 -3.22
C ASP A 58 3.29 19.16 -3.60
N GLN A 59 3.95 18.32 -2.81
CA GLN A 59 4.02 16.87 -3.05
C GLN A 59 2.71 16.16 -2.75
N GLU A 60 2.03 16.52 -1.66
CA GLU A 60 0.69 16.00 -1.36
C GLU A 60 -0.29 16.33 -2.50
N HIS A 61 -0.22 17.56 -3.00
CA HIS A 61 -1.03 18.02 -4.13
C HIS A 61 -0.73 17.22 -5.40
N LEU A 62 0.54 17.03 -5.74
CA LEU A 62 0.97 16.24 -6.89
C LEU A 62 0.52 14.78 -6.83
N MET A 63 0.48 14.16 -5.64
CA MET A 63 -0.06 12.82 -5.46
C MET A 63 -1.52 12.72 -5.94
N LEU A 64 -2.35 13.70 -5.61
CA LEU A 64 -3.74 13.72 -6.06
C LEU A 64 -3.85 14.06 -7.55
N MET A 65 -3.02 14.98 -8.05
CA MET A 65 -3.02 15.38 -9.47
C MET A 65 -2.63 14.25 -10.43
N ALA A 66 -2.00 13.18 -9.95
CA ALA A 66 -1.74 11.98 -10.75
C ALA A 66 -3.02 11.15 -11.03
N ILE A 67 -4.10 11.40 -10.28
CA ILE A 67 -5.37 10.67 -10.44
C ILE A 67 -6.15 11.23 -11.64
N PRO A 68 -6.63 10.39 -12.56
CA PRO A 68 -7.40 10.83 -13.71
C PRO A 68 -8.60 11.71 -13.33
N GLY A 69 -8.81 12.77 -14.09
CA GLY A 69 -9.91 13.71 -13.85
C GLY A 69 -9.73 14.62 -12.62
N MET A 70 -8.63 14.49 -11.86
CA MET A 70 -8.35 15.39 -10.73
C MET A 70 -8.11 16.81 -11.23
N THR A 71 -8.76 17.76 -10.61
CA THR A 71 -8.54 19.20 -10.86
C THR A 71 -7.77 19.82 -9.72
N ASP A 72 -7.08 20.91 -10.00
CA ASP A 72 -6.34 21.69 -8.99
C ASP A 72 -7.22 22.09 -7.80
N GLU A 73 -8.46 22.53 -8.09
CA GLU A 73 -9.45 22.92 -7.08
C GLU A 73 -9.93 21.70 -6.24
N ALA A 74 -10.19 20.55 -6.88
CA ALA A 74 -10.61 19.36 -6.17
C ALA A 74 -9.49 18.79 -5.29
N ALA A 75 -8.25 18.76 -5.80
CA ALA A 75 -7.10 18.30 -5.04
C ALA A 75 -6.85 19.17 -3.79
N ALA A 76 -6.83 20.51 -3.96
CA ALA A 76 -6.69 21.44 -2.85
C ALA A 76 -7.81 21.27 -1.82
N SER A 77 -9.07 21.15 -2.28
CA SER A 77 -10.23 20.99 -1.39
C SER A 77 -10.24 19.65 -0.64
N ILE A 78 -9.78 18.57 -1.27
CA ILE A 78 -9.64 17.27 -0.61
C ILE A 78 -8.59 17.34 0.51
N LEU A 79 -7.45 17.97 0.24
CA LEU A 79 -6.38 18.13 1.24
C LEU A 79 -6.82 19.00 2.42
N ASP A 80 -7.47 20.14 2.16
CA ASP A 80 -8.08 20.97 3.22
C ASP A 80 -9.16 20.24 4.02
N PHE A 81 -9.86 19.30 3.40
CA PHE A 81 -10.94 18.57 4.07
C PHE A 81 -10.40 17.58 5.10
N ILE A 82 -9.24 16.98 4.82
CA ILE A 82 -8.65 15.91 5.63
C ILE A 82 -7.56 16.37 6.59
N ASP A 83 -6.92 17.51 6.36
CA ASP A 83 -5.86 18.02 7.26
C ASP A 83 -6.42 18.44 8.63
N SER A 84 -5.55 18.76 9.56
CA SER A 84 -5.95 19.07 10.94
C SER A 84 -5.91 20.56 11.26
N ASP A 85 -5.50 21.40 10.31
CA ASP A 85 -5.43 22.83 10.52
C ASP A 85 -6.71 23.55 10.02
N THR A 86 -6.75 24.86 10.08
CA THR A 86 -7.90 25.67 9.68
C THR A 86 -7.55 26.75 8.65
N GLU A 87 -6.36 26.65 8.06
CA GLU A 87 -5.89 27.59 7.05
C GLU A 87 -6.19 27.04 5.66
N PRO A 88 -7.11 27.65 4.89
CA PRO A 88 -7.47 27.14 3.58
C PRO A 88 -6.28 27.15 2.62
N ARG A 89 -6.09 26.08 1.87
CA ARG A 89 -5.12 26.02 0.79
C ARG A 89 -5.53 26.95 -0.36
N THR A 90 -4.56 27.41 -1.11
CA THR A 90 -4.83 28.18 -2.34
C THR A 90 -5.64 27.33 -3.31
N ASN A 91 -6.67 27.92 -3.93
CA ASN A 91 -7.60 27.29 -4.87
C ASN A 91 -8.58 26.26 -4.28
N SER A 92 -8.64 26.06 -2.96
CA SER A 92 -9.68 25.23 -2.36
C SER A 92 -11.07 25.89 -2.36
N ASP A 93 -12.11 25.11 -2.08
CA ASP A 93 -13.50 25.60 -1.88
C ASP A 93 -13.64 26.53 -0.65
N GLY A 94 -12.59 26.67 0.14
CA GLY A 94 -12.51 27.52 1.33
C GLY A 94 -13.15 26.91 2.58
N GLU A 95 -13.08 27.65 3.70
CA GLU A 95 -13.43 27.19 5.06
C GLU A 95 -14.84 26.59 5.24
N THR A 96 -15.76 26.82 4.31
CA THR A 96 -17.15 26.34 4.44
C THR A 96 -17.28 24.82 4.16
N SER A 97 -16.24 24.21 3.59
CA SER A 97 -16.25 22.81 3.16
C SER A 97 -15.26 21.91 3.95
N THR A 98 -14.50 22.48 4.89
CA THR A 98 -13.46 21.75 5.63
C THR A 98 -14.04 20.93 6.77
N LYS A 99 -13.65 19.66 6.87
CA LYS A 99 -13.91 18.77 8.02
C LYS A 99 -12.78 18.85 9.03
N ASN A 100 -11.55 19.09 8.57
CA ASN A 100 -10.29 19.07 9.31
C ASN A 100 -10.12 17.77 10.10
N ALA A 101 -10.47 16.67 9.46
CA ALA A 101 -10.39 15.31 10.03
C ALA A 101 -10.49 14.24 8.93
N ALA A 102 -9.98 13.06 9.23
CA ALA A 102 -10.08 11.90 8.34
C ALA A 102 -11.52 11.63 7.86
N CYS A 103 -11.67 11.24 6.60
CA CYS A 103 -12.95 10.80 6.04
C CYS A 103 -13.39 9.46 6.66
N GLU A 104 -14.69 9.34 6.94
CA GLU A 104 -15.34 8.09 7.35
C GLU A 104 -15.91 7.31 6.16
N SER A 105 -16.15 8.00 5.05
CA SER A 105 -16.62 7.46 3.77
C SER A 105 -16.06 8.29 2.63
N LEU A 106 -15.70 7.65 1.53
CA LEU A 106 -15.27 8.36 0.32
C LEU A 106 -16.39 9.26 -0.26
N ASP A 107 -17.67 8.91 0.00
CA ASP A 107 -18.84 9.72 -0.40
C ASP A 107 -18.83 11.12 0.28
N GLU A 108 -18.06 11.34 1.35
CA GLU A 108 -17.92 12.67 1.96
C GLU A 108 -17.28 13.69 1.03
N LEU A 109 -16.49 13.23 0.04
CA LEU A 109 -15.94 14.11 -0.99
C LEU A 109 -17.02 14.88 -1.75
N LEU A 110 -18.23 14.33 -1.85
CA LEU A 110 -19.40 15.02 -2.45
C LEU A 110 -19.93 16.21 -1.62
N LEU A 111 -19.40 16.42 -0.43
CA LEU A 111 -19.73 17.62 0.35
C LEU A 111 -18.97 18.86 -0.16
N MET A 112 -17.93 18.67 -0.94
CA MET A 112 -17.13 19.73 -1.56
C MET A 112 -17.75 20.14 -2.89
N PRO A 113 -17.96 21.45 -3.15
CA PRO A 113 -18.49 21.92 -4.44
C PRO A 113 -17.63 21.56 -5.65
N SER A 114 -16.31 21.43 -5.46
CA SER A 114 -15.34 21.05 -6.49
C SER A 114 -15.43 19.57 -6.89
N VAL A 115 -16.09 18.71 -6.09
CA VAL A 115 -16.21 17.27 -6.36
C VAL A 115 -17.65 16.92 -6.72
N THR A 116 -17.89 16.62 -7.99
CA THR A 116 -19.21 16.19 -8.49
C THR A 116 -19.37 14.67 -8.46
N PRO A 117 -20.62 14.14 -8.53
CA PRO A 117 -20.82 12.70 -8.66
C PRO A 117 -20.11 12.08 -9.87
N GLU A 118 -19.99 12.80 -10.97
CA GLU A 118 -19.29 12.36 -12.19
C GLU A 118 -17.80 12.24 -11.94
N LEU A 119 -17.19 13.17 -11.20
CA LEU A 119 -15.78 13.07 -10.80
C LEU A 119 -15.55 11.91 -9.83
N LEU A 120 -16.50 11.66 -8.91
CA LEU A 120 -16.33 10.60 -7.91
C LEU A 120 -16.56 9.20 -8.48
N TYR A 121 -17.55 9.03 -9.36
CA TYR A 121 -17.97 7.70 -9.85
C TYR A 121 -17.72 7.49 -11.36
N GLY A 122 -17.35 8.53 -12.09
CA GLY A 122 -17.17 8.46 -13.55
C GLY A 122 -18.49 8.20 -14.27
N GLU A 123 -18.41 7.44 -15.35
CA GLU A 123 -19.53 6.98 -16.17
C GLU A 123 -20.23 5.74 -15.58
N ASP A 124 -19.58 5.05 -14.61
CA ASP A 124 -20.10 3.83 -13.97
C ASP A 124 -21.33 4.13 -13.10
N SER A 125 -22.47 4.32 -13.78
CA SER A 125 -23.73 4.71 -13.16
C SER A 125 -24.26 3.68 -12.16
N ASN A 126 -23.95 2.42 -12.39
CA ASN A 126 -24.42 1.33 -11.55
C ASN A 126 -23.36 0.77 -10.58
N ARG A 127 -22.12 1.27 -10.62
CA ARG A 127 -21.00 0.89 -9.74
C ARG A 127 -20.63 -0.58 -9.83
N ASN A 128 -20.64 -1.13 -11.04
CA ASN A 128 -20.20 -2.50 -11.28
C ASN A 128 -18.76 -2.59 -11.81
N GLY A 129 -18.17 -1.45 -12.22
CA GLY A 129 -16.84 -1.35 -12.80
C GLY A 129 -16.72 -2.00 -14.17
N VAL A 130 -17.85 -2.18 -14.90
CA VAL A 130 -17.91 -2.82 -16.22
C VAL A 130 -18.70 -1.92 -17.16
N LEU A 131 -18.15 -1.65 -18.35
CA LEU A 131 -18.81 -0.82 -19.35
C LEU A 131 -20.12 -1.45 -19.82
N ASP A 132 -21.24 -0.85 -19.45
CA ASP A 132 -22.57 -1.21 -19.88
C ASP A 132 -23.03 -0.37 -21.10
N PRO A 133 -24.01 -0.83 -21.90
CA PRO A 133 -24.46 -0.09 -23.07
C PRO A 133 -24.99 1.33 -22.79
N ASN A 134 -25.46 1.61 -21.60
CA ASN A 134 -25.91 2.93 -21.17
C ASN A 134 -24.79 3.83 -20.65
N GLU A 135 -23.59 3.31 -20.59
CA GLU A 135 -22.34 4.01 -20.21
C GLU A 135 -21.44 4.19 -21.44
N ASN A 136 -22.01 4.02 -22.65
CA ASN A 136 -21.40 4.26 -23.95
C ASN A 136 -22.48 4.67 -24.98
N ASP A 137 -23.38 5.55 -24.57
CA ASP A 137 -24.52 5.98 -25.42
C ASP A 137 -24.55 7.52 -25.64
N GLY A 138 -23.53 8.23 -25.20
CA GLY A 138 -23.38 9.67 -25.29
C GLY A 138 -24.29 10.40 -24.29
N ASP A 139 -25.09 11.31 -24.81
CA ASP A 139 -26.00 12.11 -23.98
C ASP A 139 -27.41 11.45 -23.82
N LEU A 140 -27.57 10.15 -24.16
CA LEU A 140 -28.87 9.51 -24.10
C LEU A 140 -29.26 9.11 -22.68
N THR A 141 -28.32 8.73 -21.87
CA THR A 141 -28.54 8.48 -20.43
C THR A 141 -27.61 9.34 -19.58
N TYR A 142 -27.81 9.34 -18.27
CA TYR A 142 -26.99 10.07 -17.31
C TYR A 142 -26.18 9.06 -16.45
N PRO A 143 -24.90 9.31 -16.20
CA PRO A 143 -24.07 10.44 -16.64
C PRO A 143 -23.81 10.39 -18.16
N PRO A 144 -23.52 11.54 -18.81
CA PRO A 144 -23.12 11.55 -20.21
C PRO A 144 -21.73 10.93 -20.36
N ASP A 145 -21.51 10.24 -21.47
CA ASP A 145 -20.23 9.62 -21.85
C ASP A 145 -19.73 10.15 -23.20
N ASP A 146 -18.50 9.86 -23.59
CA ASP A 146 -17.91 10.35 -24.84
C ASP A 146 -17.94 9.35 -26.00
N GLN A 147 -18.52 8.15 -25.79
CA GLN A 147 -18.70 7.08 -26.78
C GLN A 147 -17.37 6.53 -27.34
N ASP A 148 -16.34 6.45 -26.53
CA ASP A 148 -15.02 5.98 -26.95
C ASP A 148 -14.81 4.45 -26.75
N ASP A 149 -15.84 3.73 -26.29
CA ASP A 149 -15.84 2.30 -25.95
C ASP A 149 -14.97 1.95 -24.71
N LEU A 150 -14.58 2.92 -23.92
CA LEU A 150 -13.90 2.75 -22.62
C LEU A 150 -14.85 3.11 -21.48
N LEU A 151 -14.56 2.67 -20.27
CA LEU A 151 -15.28 3.09 -19.08
C LEU A 151 -14.43 4.11 -18.33
N ASP A 152 -14.82 5.37 -18.37
CA ASP A 152 -14.19 6.40 -17.55
C ASP A 152 -14.56 6.20 -16.09
N LEU A 153 -13.52 5.83 -15.32
CA LEU A 153 -13.65 5.59 -13.90
C LEU A 153 -13.46 6.89 -13.12
N GLY A 154 -14.31 7.15 -12.15
CA GLY A 154 -14.14 8.28 -11.24
C GLY A 154 -13.13 7.99 -10.11
N PHE A 155 -12.95 8.96 -9.22
CA PHE A 155 -12.01 8.89 -8.09
C PHE A 155 -12.18 7.63 -7.24
N ASN A 156 -13.38 7.08 -7.12
CA ASN A 156 -13.67 5.85 -6.37
C ASN A 156 -12.86 4.62 -6.84
N ALA A 157 -12.38 4.62 -8.08
CA ALA A 157 -11.54 3.55 -8.60
C ALA A 157 -10.07 3.67 -8.18
N TYR A 158 -9.63 4.87 -7.81
CA TYR A 158 -8.24 5.21 -7.53
C TYR A 158 -7.98 5.60 -6.08
N LEU A 159 -9.01 6.14 -5.39
CA LEU A 159 -8.92 6.62 -4.02
C LEU A 159 -9.62 5.68 -3.04
N THR A 160 -9.12 5.64 -1.83
CA THR A 160 -9.73 4.90 -0.71
C THR A 160 -9.51 5.65 0.61
N ILE A 161 -10.19 5.19 1.65
CA ILE A 161 -9.92 5.56 3.05
C ILE A 161 -9.51 4.34 3.89
N TYR A 162 -9.37 3.17 3.28
CA TYR A 162 -9.31 1.87 3.97
C TYR A 162 -7.98 1.12 3.79
N ALA A 163 -7.00 1.64 3.00
CA ALA A 163 -5.75 0.93 2.75
C ALA A 163 -5.00 0.63 4.04
N LYS A 164 -4.82 -0.67 4.31
CA LYS A 164 -4.17 -1.14 5.54
C LYS A 164 -3.64 -2.56 5.35
N GLU A 165 -2.44 -2.82 5.90
CA GLU A 165 -1.88 -4.16 6.03
C GLU A 165 -1.64 -4.52 7.50
N SER A 166 -1.76 -5.80 7.87
CA SER A 166 -1.33 -6.31 9.16
C SER A 166 0.20 -6.44 9.20
N ASN A 167 0.81 -6.01 10.30
CA ASN A 167 2.25 -6.13 10.51
C ASN A 167 2.62 -7.54 11.01
N LEU A 168 2.09 -8.55 10.29
CA LEU A 168 2.30 -9.96 10.60
C LEU A 168 3.01 -10.68 9.47
N GLN A 169 3.67 -11.78 9.82
CA GLN A 169 4.19 -12.76 8.85
C GLN A 169 3.04 -13.52 8.18
N GLN A 170 3.30 -14.25 7.10
CA GLN A 170 2.27 -15.03 6.41
C GLN A 170 1.64 -16.15 7.27
N ASP A 171 2.38 -16.63 8.26
CA ASP A 171 1.89 -17.63 9.22
C ASP A 171 1.14 -17.04 10.42
N GLY A 172 0.99 -15.71 10.48
CA GLY A 172 0.32 -14.98 11.54
C GLY A 172 1.20 -14.63 12.74
N ALA A 173 2.49 -14.94 12.71
CA ALA A 173 3.43 -14.49 13.73
C ALA A 173 3.72 -12.98 13.59
N GLU A 174 4.09 -12.32 14.68
CA GLU A 174 4.52 -10.92 14.64
C GLU A 174 5.83 -10.77 13.87
N ARG A 175 5.99 -9.69 13.09
CA ARG A 175 7.27 -9.32 12.50
C ARG A 175 8.20 -8.78 13.59
N VAL A 176 9.50 -9.00 13.43
CA VAL A 176 10.51 -8.46 14.34
C VAL A 176 10.69 -6.97 14.06
N ASP A 177 10.32 -6.12 15.02
CA ASP A 177 10.62 -4.69 14.94
C ASP A 177 12.13 -4.45 15.12
N LEU A 178 12.81 -4.03 14.05
CA LEU A 178 14.22 -3.73 14.08
C LEU A 178 14.55 -2.44 14.84
N ASN A 179 13.54 -1.60 15.10
CA ASN A 179 13.69 -0.33 15.82
C ASN A 179 13.32 -0.43 17.31
N GLN A 180 13.07 -1.63 17.83
CA GLN A 180 12.80 -1.78 19.25
C GLN A 180 13.93 -1.16 20.12
N PRO A 181 13.57 -0.58 21.28
CA PRO A 181 14.50 0.27 22.05
C PRO A 181 15.67 -0.49 22.71
N LEU A 182 15.49 -1.79 23.02
CA LEU A 182 16.46 -2.59 23.73
C LEU A 182 17.27 -3.47 22.77
N LEU A 183 18.49 -3.08 22.45
CA LEU A 183 19.37 -3.82 21.55
C LEU A 183 19.68 -5.25 22.02
N THR A 184 19.61 -5.52 23.34
CA THR A 184 19.78 -6.88 23.89
C THR A 184 18.63 -7.79 23.52
N GLU A 185 17.39 -7.30 23.61
CA GLU A 185 16.19 -8.04 23.23
C GLU A 185 16.16 -8.24 21.71
N LEU A 186 16.49 -7.19 20.95
CA LEU A 186 16.63 -7.28 19.50
C LEU A 186 17.64 -8.36 19.10
N TYR A 187 18.84 -8.36 19.69
CA TYR A 187 19.86 -9.35 19.41
C TYR A 187 19.36 -10.77 19.71
N ASP A 188 18.81 -10.99 20.92
CA ASP A 188 18.37 -12.30 21.40
C ASP A 188 17.24 -12.86 20.53
N GLN A 189 16.29 -12.00 20.09
CA GLN A 189 15.20 -12.38 19.19
C GLN A 189 15.74 -12.74 17.80
N LEU A 190 16.58 -11.87 17.20
CA LEU A 190 17.17 -12.12 15.89
C LEU A 190 18.07 -13.37 15.88
N GLU A 191 18.86 -13.59 16.95
CA GLU A 191 19.70 -14.79 17.05
C GLU A 191 18.86 -16.08 17.09
N SER A 192 17.75 -16.04 17.83
CA SER A 192 16.83 -17.18 17.94
C SER A 192 16.15 -17.53 16.61
N GLU A 193 15.76 -16.52 15.82
CA GLU A 193 14.97 -16.72 14.60
C GLU A 193 15.82 -16.86 13.34
N PHE A 194 16.92 -16.10 13.25
CA PHE A 194 17.72 -15.97 12.03
C PHE A 194 19.20 -16.34 12.20
N GLY A 195 19.65 -16.58 13.43
CA GLY A 195 21.02 -16.94 13.73
C GLY A 195 21.94 -15.74 14.02
N ALA A 196 23.12 -16.07 14.55
CA ALA A 196 24.05 -15.08 15.11
C ALA A 196 24.63 -14.09 14.09
N GLU A 197 24.69 -14.43 12.81
CA GLU A 197 25.23 -13.56 11.76
C GLU A 197 24.31 -12.36 11.54
N ILE A 198 23.02 -12.62 11.31
CA ILE A 198 21.99 -11.59 11.11
C ILE A 198 21.83 -10.77 12.39
N ALA A 199 21.73 -11.42 13.54
CA ALA A 199 21.61 -10.73 14.84
C ALA A 199 22.76 -9.75 15.08
N ARG A 200 23.99 -10.19 14.81
CA ARG A 200 25.18 -9.36 14.99
C ARG A 200 25.19 -8.16 14.04
N PHE A 201 24.90 -8.40 12.76
CA PHE A 201 24.92 -7.34 11.75
C PHE A 201 23.85 -6.28 12.03
N VAL A 202 22.59 -6.67 12.24
CA VAL A 202 21.49 -5.73 12.49
C VAL A 202 21.70 -4.97 13.80
N THR A 203 22.15 -5.63 14.86
CA THR A 203 22.43 -4.97 16.13
C THR A 203 23.59 -3.98 16.02
N ALA A 204 24.65 -4.32 15.28
CA ALA A 204 25.75 -3.42 14.99
C ALA A 204 25.30 -2.21 14.16
N PHE A 205 24.44 -2.44 13.16
CA PHE A 205 23.86 -1.38 12.35
C PHE A 205 23.03 -0.40 13.18
N ARG A 206 22.21 -0.92 14.09
CA ARG A 206 21.43 -0.09 15.04
C ARG A 206 22.33 0.66 16.03
N LEU A 207 23.45 0.05 16.44
CA LEU A 207 24.37 0.63 17.40
C LEU A 207 25.19 1.78 16.81
N ASN A 208 25.72 1.62 15.59
CA ASN A 208 26.70 2.54 15.00
C ASN A 208 26.23 3.23 13.69
N GLY A 209 25.23 2.69 13.02
CA GLY A 209 24.86 3.09 11.66
C GLY A 209 25.74 2.46 10.58
N PRO A 210 25.39 2.62 9.31
CA PRO A 210 26.18 2.16 8.18
C PRO A 210 27.45 2.98 8.02
N ASP A 211 28.54 2.33 7.56
CA ASP A 211 29.82 2.99 7.29
C ASP A 211 29.73 4.01 6.15
N VAL A 212 28.86 3.76 5.18
CA VAL A 212 28.48 4.70 4.12
C VAL A 212 26.99 5.03 4.30
N PRO A 213 26.63 6.31 4.48
CA PRO A 213 25.24 6.69 4.63
C PRO A 213 24.41 6.22 3.43
N SER A 214 23.20 5.71 3.69
CA SER A 214 22.21 5.43 2.64
C SER A 214 21.77 6.73 1.94
N VAL A 215 21.13 6.64 0.78
CA VAL A 215 20.52 7.79 0.11
C VAL A 215 19.53 8.55 1.02
N LEU A 216 18.90 7.85 1.96
CA LEU A 216 17.99 8.43 2.96
C LEU A 216 18.74 9.24 4.03
N SER A 217 20.05 9.08 4.15
CA SER A 217 20.91 9.74 5.15
C SER A 217 21.41 11.13 4.73
N GLY A 218 20.92 11.70 3.63
CA GLY A 218 21.07 13.12 3.29
C GLY A 218 22.44 13.57 2.78
N THR A 219 23.22 12.69 2.17
CA THR A 219 24.48 13.11 1.53
C THR A 219 24.61 12.53 0.12
N THR A 220 24.52 13.42 -0.83
CA THR A 220 25.01 13.38 -2.22
C THR A 220 24.22 12.56 -3.22
N GLY A 221 23.40 13.29 -4.00
CA GLY A 221 23.32 13.16 -5.46
C GLY A 221 23.24 11.76 -6.05
N VAL A 222 22.19 11.04 -5.80
CA VAL A 222 21.76 10.00 -6.73
C VAL A 222 21.10 10.74 -7.90
N THR A 223 21.76 10.78 -9.04
CA THR A 223 21.18 11.33 -10.25
C THR A 223 20.61 10.18 -11.06
N THR A 224 19.28 10.10 -11.15
CA THR A 224 18.58 9.14 -12.02
C THR A 224 18.69 9.56 -13.50
N GLY A 225 19.18 10.77 -13.74
CA GLY A 225 19.28 11.37 -15.08
C GLY A 225 18.01 12.13 -15.51
N ASP A 226 16.99 12.14 -14.67
CA ASP A 226 15.79 12.93 -14.80
C ASP A 226 15.76 13.99 -13.68
N LEU A 227 15.75 15.27 -14.09
CA LEU A 227 15.87 16.40 -13.15
C LEU A 227 14.70 16.49 -12.18
N GLU A 228 13.48 16.12 -12.58
CA GLU A 228 12.31 16.16 -11.69
C GLU A 228 12.34 15.02 -10.66
N THR A 229 12.70 13.83 -11.08
CA THR A 229 12.84 12.67 -10.18
C THR A 229 13.98 12.87 -9.17
N ASP A 230 15.10 13.43 -9.63
CA ASP A 230 16.26 13.70 -8.76
C ASP A 230 15.91 14.77 -7.69
N GLU A 231 15.12 15.79 -8.03
CA GLU A 231 14.67 16.82 -7.07
C GLU A 231 13.71 16.25 -6.02
N VAL A 232 12.77 15.39 -6.43
CA VAL A 232 11.85 14.69 -5.51
C VAL A 232 12.61 13.72 -4.60
N LEU A 233 13.57 12.97 -5.13
CA LEU A 233 14.42 12.07 -4.34
C LEU A 233 15.24 12.85 -3.28
N GLU A 234 15.77 14.02 -3.66
CA GLU A 234 16.51 14.88 -2.73
C GLU A 234 15.60 15.46 -1.64
N GLN A 235 14.36 15.88 -1.99
CA GLN A 235 13.40 16.42 -1.02
C GLN A 235 12.90 15.36 -0.05
N VAL A 236 12.58 14.15 -0.53
CA VAL A 236 12.18 13.02 0.32
C VAL A 236 13.30 12.61 1.26
N ALA A 237 14.54 12.53 0.75
CA ALA A 237 15.72 12.25 1.57
C ALA A 237 15.95 13.33 2.63
N THR A 238 15.74 14.61 2.30
CA THR A 238 15.89 15.75 3.23
C THR A 238 14.79 15.74 4.30
N GLY A 239 13.55 15.41 3.94
CA GLY A 239 12.43 15.29 4.88
C GLY A 239 12.67 14.20 5.92
N LEU A 240 13.11 13.02 5.49
CA LEU A 240 13.46 11.89 6.35
C LEU A 240 14.67 12.21 7.25
N SER A 241 15.69 12.88 6.71
CA SER A 241 16.86 13.33 7.46
C SER A 241 16.50 14.30 8.59
N ASN A 242 15.54 15.21 8.37
CA ASN A 242 15.05 16.14 9.38
C ASN A 242 14.23 15.44 10.49
N GLN A 243 13.50 14.38 10.17
CA GLN A 243 12.83 13.55 11.18
C GLN A 243 13.85 12.83 12.08
N LEU A 244 14.87 12.19 11.48
CA LEU A 244 15.96 11.53 12.21
C LEU A 244 16.68 12.49 13.15
N PHE A 245 16.93 13.73 12.71
CA PHE A 245 17.60 14.76 13.53
C PHE A 245 16.75 15.21 14.72
N ARG A 246 15.42 15.26 14.59
CA ARG A 246 14.51 15.59 15.71
C ARG A 246 14.42 14.48 16.74
N VAL A 247 14.42 13.20 16.33
CA VAL A 247 14.41 12.06 17.24
C VAL A 247 15.75 11.98 18.01
N ALA A 248 16.88 12.19 17.34
CA ALA A 248 18.20 12.19 17.98
C ALA A 248 18.38 13.32 19.00
N GLN A 249 17.71 14.48 18.83
CA GLN A 249 17.77 15.59 19.83
C GLN A 249 16.79 15.40 21.01
N GLY A 250 15.78 14.53 20.90
CA GLY A 250 14.77 14.32 21.95
C GLY A 250 15.21 13.44 23.12
N THR A 251 16.31 12.71 23.03
CA THR A 251 16.77 11.75 24.06
C THR A 251 17.97 12.22 24.90
N GLY A 252 18.36 13.48 24.79
CA GLY A 252 19.41 14.08 25.62
C GLY A 252 18.97 14.43 27.04
N GLY A 253 18.54 13.44 27.83
CA GLY A 253 18.32 13.59 29.27
C GLY A 253 19.51 13.05 30.04
N THR A 254 20.51 13.91 30.36
CA THR A 254 21.55 13.62 31.33
C THR A 254 20.93 13.64 32.72
N ASP A 255 20.85 12.47 33.38
CA ASP A 255 20.89 12.41 34.83
C ASP A 255 21.86 11.32 35.25
N GLY A 256 23.00 11.79 35.77
CA GLY A 256 24.01 10.94 36.36
C GLY A 256 23.52 10.37 37.68
N SER A 257 23.52 9.06 37.78
CA SER A 257 23.68 8.34 39.04
C SER A 257 24.37 7.02 38.75
N GLY A 258 25.63 6.90 39.17
CA GLY A 258 26.39 5.69 39.00
C GLY A 258 25.76 4.53 39.78
N SER A 259 25.51 3.47 39.07
CA SER A 259 25.50 2.11 39.59
C SER A 259 26.28 1.26 38.57
N ASP A 260 27.20 0.43 39.07
CA ASP A 260 27.92 -0.62 38.34
C ASP A 260 26.88 -1.57 37.65
N ALA A 261 26.30 -1.13 36.58
CA ALA A 261 25.64 -2.02 35.65
C ALA A 261 26.75 -2.60 34.77
N GLY A 262 27.08 -3.86 35.00
CA GLY A 262 28.07 -4.58 34.18
C GLY A 262 27.75 -4.38 32.69
N ALA A 263 28.79 -4.22 31.88
CA ALA A 263 28.68 -4.02 30.45
C ALA A 263 27.66 -5.01 29.84
N VAL A 264 26.61 -4.47 29.21
CA VAL A 264 25.56 -5.29 28.56
C VAL A 264 26.08 -5.70 27.21
N THR A 265 26.66 -6.91 27.12
CA THR A 265 27.29 -7.40 25.90
C THR A 265 26.47 -8.48 25.21
N ARG A 266 26.46 -8.47 23.87
CA ARG A 266 26.02 -9.57 23.00
C ARG A 266 27.05 -9.77 21.91
N ALA A 267 27.45 -11.03 21.68
CA ALA A 267 28.46 -11.40 20.69
C ALA A 267 29.75 -10.55 20.72
N GLY A 268 30.18 -10.14 21.91
CA GLY A 268 31.36 -9.30 22.10
C GLY A 268 31.17 -7.80 21.86
N MET A 269 29.99 -7.35 21.49
CA MET A 269 29.62 -5.93 21.33
C MET A 269 29.12 -5.36 22.66
N ASP A 270 29.55 -4.17 23.03
CA ASP A 270 29.00 -3.40 24.16
C ASP A 270 27.77 -2.63 23.72
N LEU A 271 26.59 -3.01 24.21
CA LEU A 271 25.30 -2.42 23.86
C LEU A 271 24.83 -1.37 24.88
N SER A 272 25.66 -0.98 25.84
CA SER A 272 25.30 -0.05 26.92
C SER A 272 25.00 1.36 26.43
N ALA A 273 25.53 1.76 25.27
CA ALA A 273 25.23 3.05 24.63
C ALA A 273 23.81 3.13 24.03
N GLY A 274 23.16 1.98 23.83
CA GLY A 274 21.88 1.93 23.12
C GLY A 274 21.99 2.15 21.61
N ALA A 275 20.86 2.22 20.94
CA ALA A 275 20.81 2.46 19.49
C ALA A 275 21.13 3.91 19.15
N SER A 276 22.00 4.14 18.17
CA SER A 276 22.30 5.46 17.61
C SER A 276 21.59 5.74 16.30
N THR A 277 21.10 4.68 15.64
CA THR A 277 20.52 4.76 14.30
C THR A 277 19.14 4.13 14.28
N THR A 278 18.20 4.74 13.55
CA THR A 278 16.88 4.19 13.24
C THR A 278 16.90 3.67 11.80
N ILE A 279 16.40 2.48 11.58
CA ILE A 279 16.20 1.90 10.23
C ILE A 279 14.88 2.43 9.70
N VAL A 280 14.93 3.18 8.61
CA VAL A 280 13.72 3.76 7.96
C VAL A 280 13.17 2.82 6.91
N SER A 281 14.06 2.15 6.16
CA SER A 281 13.71 1.15 5.16
C SER A 281 14.51 -0.12 5.38
N LEU A 282 13.89 -1.29 5.22
CA LEU A 282 14.59 -2.57 5.27
C LEU A 282 15.64 -2.71 4.16
N TYR A 283 15.49 -1.97 3.07
CA TYR A 283 16.47 -1.94 1.97
C TYR A 283 17.75 -1.21 2.33
N GLU A 284 17.82 -0.44 3.44
CA GLU A 284 19.08 0.12 3.95
C GLU A 284 20.07 -0.96 4.40
N LEU A 285 19.55 -2.12 4.76
CA LEU A 285 20.39 -3.24 5.17
C LEU A 285 21.05 -3.96 3.99
N VAL A 286 20.53 -3.79 2.76
CA VAL A 286 21.08 -4.43 1.56
C VAL A 286 22.37 -3.74 1.15
N ASP A 287 23.40 -4.52 0.80
CA ASP A 287 24.74 -4.06 0.39
C ASP A 287 25.46 -3.11 1.36
N SER A 288 24.98 -2.98 2.59
CA SER A 288 25.58 -2.09 3.58
C SER A 288 26.71 -2.77 4.37
N GLN A 289 27.53 -1.95 4.98
CA GLN A 289 28.62 -2.35 5.89
C GLN A 289 28.51 -1.55 7.18
N VAL A 290 28.91 -2.15 8.28
CA VAL A 290 28.97 -1.48 9.58
C VAL A 290 30.26 -1.86 10.32
N THR A 291 30.95 -0.86 10.83
CA THR A 291 32.12 -1.05 11.66
C THR A 291 31.75 -0.96 13.15
N VAL A 292 32.06 -1.98 13.91
CA VAL A 292 31.70 -2.10 15.33
C VAL A 292 32.88 -2.72 16.11
N THR A 293 32.98 -2.36 17.39
CA THR A 293 34.00 -2.97 18.31
C THR A 293 33.45 -4.30 18.86
N ILE A 294 34.16 -5.41 18.57
CA ILE A 294 33.84 -6.75 19.06
C ILE A 294 35.06 -7.23 19.91
N ASP A 295 34.84 -7.55 21.17
CA ASP A 295 35.87 -7.98 22.11
C ASP A 295 37.09 -7.02 22.15
N GLY A 296 36.85 -5.72 22.03
CA GLY A 296 37.85 -4.67 22.01
C GLY A 296 38.58 -4.50 20.67
N THR A 297 38.17 -5.19 19.62
CA THR A 297 38.76 -5.08 18.28
C THR A 297 37.73 -4.47 17.32
N GLU A 298 38.15 -3.44 16.59
CA GLU A 298 37.35 -2.84 15.52
C GLU A 298 37.18 -3.85 14.38
N THR A 299 35.92 -4.13 14.01
CA THR A 299 35.58 -5.15 13.04
C THR A 299 34.50 -4.61 12.10
N THR A 300 34.72 -4.70 10.80
CA THR A 300 33.72 -4.36 9.78
C THR A 300 32.92 -5.62 9.47
N LEU A 301 31.59 -5.49 9.53
CA LEU A 301 30.63 -6.52 9.20
C LEU A 301 29.96 -6.17 7.88
N ASP A 302 29.95 -7.12 6.95
CA ASP A 302 29.20 -7.00 5.69
C ASP A 302 27.75 -7.42 5.92
N SER A 303 26.83 -6.80 5.18
CA SER A 303 25.43 -7.19 5.17
C SER A 303 25.25 -8.66 4.74
N PRO A 304 24.38 -9.43 5.41
CA PRO A 304 23.96 -10.75 4.93
C PRO A 304 23.17 -10.71 3.62
N TRP A 305 22.67 -9.54 3.24
CA TRP A 305 21.85 -9.31 2.03
C TRP A 305 22.69 -8.59 0.98
N GLN A 306 23.46 -9.36 0.20
CA GLN A 306 24.34 -8.83 -0.84
C GLN A 306 23.73 -9.01 -2.23
N THR A 307 23.72 -7.94 -3.05
CA THR A 307 23.39 -8.03 -4.48
C THR A 307 24.41 -8.92 -5.19
N GLY A 308 23.94 -9.78 -6.10
CA GLY A 308 24.80 -10.74 -6.78
C GLY A 308 25.12 -12.03 -6.01
N GLY A 309 24.63 -12.16 -4.77
CA GLY A 309 24.71 -13.37 -3.96
C GLY A 309 23.38 -14.14 -3.91
N ALA A 310 22.96 -14.52 -2.70
CA ALA A 310 21.69 -15.20 -2.46
C ALA A 310 20.50 -14.23 -2.26
N LEU A 311 20.60 -12.98 -2.72
CA LEU A 311 19.61 -11.92 -2.46
C LEU A 311 18.18 -12.37 -2.85
N ALA A 312 18.02 -13.02 -3.98
CA ALA A 312 16.71 -13.53 -4.45
C ALA A 312 16.04 -14.51 -3.47
N THR A 313 16.80 -15.14 -2.58
CA THR A 313 16.27 -16.08 -1.57
C THR A 313 16.23 -15.48 -0.17
N THR A 314 17.10 -14.52 0.16
CA THR A 314 17.23 -13.94 1.50
C THR A 314 16.41 -12.66 1.68
N LEU A 315 16.29 -11.82 0.64
CA LEU A 315 15.51 -10.58 0.70
C LEU A 315 14.01 -10.81 0.97
N PRO A 316 13.32 -11.78 0.34
CA PRO A 316 11.94 -12.06 0.68
C PRO A 316 11.75 -12.42 2.16
N THR A 317 12.68 -13.14 2.75
CA THR A 317 12.63 -13.49 4.18
C THR A 317 12.82 -12.26 5.07
N LEU A 318 13.73 -11.35 4.71
CA LEU A 318 13.90 -10.07 5.41
C LEU A 318 12.59 -9.29 5.42
N LEU A 319 12.01 -9.05 4.24
CA LEU A 319 10.81 -8.22 4.05
C LEU A 319 9.53 -8.86 4.64
N GLU A 320 9.47 -10.18 4.67
CA GLU A 320 8.33 -10.90 5.25
C GLU A 320 8.37 -10.91 6.78
N LYS A 321 9.57 -11.09 7.37
CA LYS A 321 9.70 -11.40 8.80
C LYS A 321 10.12 -10.24 9.67
N MET A 322 10.63 -9.16 9.08
CA MET A 322 11.11 -7.99 9.81
C MET A 322 10.28 -6.76 9.47
N SER A 323 10.29 -5.79 10.36
CA SER A 323 9.58 -4.53 10.23
C SER A 323 10.41 -3.39 10.81
N THR A 324 10.13 -2.17 10.40
CA THR A 324 10.70 -0.95 10.97
C THR A 324 9.81 -0.31 12.03
N THR A 325 8.68 -0.95 12.37
CA THR A 325 7.71 -0.45 13.35
C THR A 325 7.10 -1.59 14.16
N SER A 326 6.75 -1.29 15.41
CA SER A 326 5.99 -2.17 16.31
C SER A 326 4.48 -1.99 16.18
N ALA A 327 4.00 -1.12 15.28
CA ALA A 327 2.56 -0.94 15.07
C ALA A 327 1.91 -2.25 14.59
N ALA A 328 0.73 -2.59 15.10
CA ALA A 328 0.02 -3.80 14.73
C ALA A 328 -0.44 -3.79 13.26
N THR A 329 -0.66 -2.61 12.70
CA THR A 329 -1.05 -2.39 11.30
C THR A 329 -0.21 -1.26 10.71
N ILE A 330 -0.05 -1.28 9.39
CA ILE A 330 0.59 -0.23 8.61
C ILE A 330 -0.46 0.28 7.62
N ASP A 331 -0.78 1.57 7.71
CA ASP A 331 -1.83 2.18 6.93
C ASP A 331 -1.25 2.89 5.68
N GLY A 332 -2.03 2.91 4.60
CA GLY A 332 -1.78 3.74 3.42
C GLY A 332 -0.72 3.25 2.43
N ARG A 333 -0.08 2.10 2.67
CA ARG A 333 0.82 1.51 1.68
C ARG A 333 0.05 0.98 0.46
N ILE A 334 0.67 1.09 -0.71
CA ILE A 334 0.09 0.73 -2.00
C ILE A 334 0.57 -0.66 -2.42
N ASN A 335 -0.37 -1.56 -2.69
CA ASN A 335 -0.09 -2.93 -3.14
C ASN A 335 0.30 -2.95 -4.63
N ILE A 336 1.60 -3.10 -4.91
CA ILE A 336 2.18 -3.13 -6.26
C ILE A 336 1.67 -4.28 -7.13
N ASN A 337 1.10 -5.32 -6.55
CA ASN A 337 0.58 -6.47 -7.30
C ASN A 337 -0.82 -6.25 -7.87
N GLN A 338 -1.53 -5.19 -7.44
CA GLN A 338 -2.91 -4.92 -7.85
C GLN A 338 -3.18 -3.44 -8.17
N ALA A 339 -2.30 -2.52 -7.75
CA ALA A 339 -2.49 -1.10 -8.00
C ALA A 339 -2.53 -0.77 -9.50
N ARG A 340 -3.40 0.16 -9.87
CA ARG A 340 -3.43 0.73 -11.21
C ARG A 340 -2.20 1.59 -11.45
N LYS A 341 -1.83 1.74 -12.73
CA LYS A 341 -0.70 2.59 -13.13
C LYS A 341 -0.80 4.00 -12.55
N GLU A 342 -1.98 4.61 -12.62
CA GLU A 342 -2.25 5.97 -12.17
C GLU A 342 -2.02 6.12 -10.65
N VAL A 343 -2.37 5.11 -9.88
CA VAL A 343 -2.10 5.06 -8.43
C VAL A 343 -0.61 4.94 -8.15
N LEU A 344 0.11 4.17 -8.94
CA LEU A 344 1.57 4.04 -8.81
C LEU A 344 2.28 5.35 -9.16
N LEU A 345 1.81 6.08 -10.19
CA LEU A 345 2.32 7.39 -10.56
C LEU A 345 2.13 8.46 -9.46
N ALA A 346 1.14 8.28 -8.58
CA ALA A 346 0.90 9.18 -7.45
C ALA A 346 1.96 9.05 -6.34
N ILE A 347 2.82 8.04 -6.37
CA ILE A 347 3.79 7.77 -5.31
C ILE A 347 5.01 8.71 -5.47
N PRO A 348 5.37 9.50 -4.43
CA PRO A 348 6.54 10.35 -4.47
C PRO A 348 7.83 9.57 -4.74
N GLY A 349 8.63 10.05 -5.70
CA GLY A 349 9.87 9.39 -6.09
C GLY A 349 9.71 8.16 -6.99
N MET A 350 8.51 7.89 -7.47
CA MET A 350 8.26 6.83 -8.45
C MET A 350 8.84 7.21 -9.82
N PRO A 351 9.79 6.43 -10.40
CA PRO A 351 10.28 6.68 -11.76
C PRO A 351 9.15 6.57 -12.79
N GLU A 352 9.16 7.44 -13.79
CA GLU A 352 8.06 7.60 -14.77
C GLU A 352 7.70 6.30 -15.52
N ASP A 353 8.68 5.48 -15.85
CA ASP A 353 8.51 4.24 -16.60
C ASP A 353 8.23 3.01 -15.71
N LEU A 354 8.50 3.09 -14.40
CA LEU A 354 8.34 1.97 -13.48
C LEU A 354 6.89 1.52 -13.30
N PRO A 355 5.87 2.40 -13.23
CA PRO A 355 4.47 1.98 -13.14
C PRO A 355 3.99 1.11 -14.29
N ASP A 356 4.41 1.40 -15.53
CA ASP A 356 4.08 0.56 -16.69
C ASP A 356 4.72 -0.83 -16.60
N GLN A 357 5.96 -0.89 -16.12
CA GLN A 357 6.67 -2.16 -15.92
C GLN A 357 6.01 -2.98 -14.80
N ILE A 358 5.64 -2.34 -13.69
CA ILE A 358 4.92 -3.00 -12.59
C ILE A 358 3.57 -3.53 -13.08
N ALA A 359 2.75 -2.70 -13.73
CA ALA A 359 1.44 -3.10 -14.23
C ALA A 359 1.54 -4.28 -15.21
N SER A 360 2.56 -4.28 -16.08
CA SER A 360 2.82 -5.38 -17.02
C SER A 360 3.32 -6.66 -16.34
N ALA A 361 3.87 -6.58 -15.12
CA ALA A 361 4.41 -7.69 -14.35
C ALA A 361 3.46 -8.19 -13.25
N GLN A 362 2.27 -7.59 -13.11
CA GLN A 362 1.28 -8.01 -12.13
C GLN A 362 0.79 -9.44 -12.36
N VAL A 363 0.42 -10.10 -11.24
CA VAL A 363 0.23 -11.57 -11.17
C VAL A 363 -1.15 -12.01 -11.63
N ILE A 364 -1.71 -11.38 -12.63
CA ILE A 364 -3.00 -11.78 -13.21
C ILE A 364 -2.83 -12.09 -14.70
N ASP A 365 -3.52 -13.13 -15.16
CA ASP A 365 -3.63 -13.43 -16.59
C ASP A 365 -4.68 -12.50 -17.26
N ASP A 366 -4.75 -12.55 -18.59
CA ASP A 366 -5.73 -11.78 -19.39
C ASP A 366 -7.20 -12.08 -19.03
N GLN A 367 -7.45 -13.04 -18.15
CA GLN A 367 -8.77 -13.43 -17.65
C GLN A 367 -8.97 -13.05 -16.18
N GLY A 368 -8.01 -12.33 -15.58
CA GLY A 368 -8.05 -11.91 -14.19
C GLY A 368 -7.80 -13.02 -13.17
N ASN A 369 -7.24 -14.15 -13.59
CA ASN A 369 -6.90 -15.23 -12.67
C ASN A 369 -5.47 -15.02 -12.13
N PRO A 370 -5.22 -15.30 -10.84
CA PRO A 370 -3.86 -15.26 -10.31
C PRO A 370 -2.95 -16.26 -11.01
N LEU A 371 -1.78 -15.80 -11.43
CA LEU A 371 -0.70 -16.68 -11.91
C LEU A 371 -0.07 -17.37 -10.70
N THR A 372 -0.59 -18.52 -10.34
CA THR A 372 -0.25 -19.24 -9.09
C THR A 372 1.24 -19.53 -8.94
N ASP A 373 1.95 -19.71 -10.04
CA ASP A 373 3.39 -19.98 -10.05
C ASP A 373 4.22 -18.73 -9.65
N LEU A 374 3.66 -17.53 -9.77
CA LEU A 374 4.32 -16.27 -9.43
C LEU A 374 3.92 -15.74 -8.04
N LEU A 375 2.83 -16.21 -7.44
CA LEU A 375 2.33 -15.68 -6.16
C LEU A 375 3.40 -15.68 -5.07
N ALA A 376 4.18 -16.76 -4.95
CA ALA A 376 5.26 -16.83 -3.95
C ALA A 376 6.40 -15.84 -4.23
N GLN A 377 6.70 -15.55 -5.49
CA GLN A 377 7.73 -14.60 -5.90
C GLN A 377 7.29 -13.16 -5.70
N ARG A 378 5.99 -12.89 -5.75
CA ARG A 378 5.35 -11.58 -5.59
C ARG A 378 4.83 -11.33 -4.17
N ALA A 379 5.17 -12.18 -3.21
CA ALA A 379 4.69 -12.08 -1.83
C ALA A 379 5.26 -10.89 -1.04
N THR A 380 6.35 -10.29 -1.50
CA THR A 380 6.98 -9.10 -0.91
C THR A 380 7.35 -8.11 -2.01
N THR A 381 7.60 -6.85 -1.67
CA THR A 381 8.04 -5.81 -2.64
C THR A 381 9.42 -6.08 -3.24
N GLY A 382 10.17 -6.98 -2.66
CA GLY A 382 11.54 -7.34 -3.07
C GLY A 382 11.70 -7.82 -4.50
N TRP A 383 10.62 -8.26 -5.15
CA TRP A 383 10.68 -8.68 -6.54
C TRP A 383 11.04 -7.54 -7.50
N LEU A 384 10.73 -6.29 -7.18
CA LEU A 384 11.11 -5.14 -8.00
C LEU A 384 12.65 -5.05 -8.13
N LEU A 385 13.35 -5.24 -7.02
CA LEU A 385 14.82 -5.25 -7.00
C LEU A 385 15.39 -6.55 -7.61
N ILE A 386 14.81 -7.69 -7.28
CA ILE A 386 15.28 -9.01 -7.73
C ILE A 386 15.15 -9.15 -9.26
N ASP A 387 14.04 -8.70 -9.82
CA ASP A 387 13.80 -8.76 -11.26
C ASP A 387 14.49 -7.60 -12.02
N GLY A 388 15.11 -6.65 -11.30
CA GLY A 388 15.86 -5.53 -11.87
C GLY A 388 14.97 -4.44 -12.47
N LEU A 389 13.73 -4.31 -12.00
CA LEU A 389 12.82 -3.23 -12.40
C LEU A 389 13.12 -1.93 -11.65
N ALA A 390 13.54 -2.03 -10.41
CA ALA A 390 14.01 -0.91 -9.60
C ALA A 390 15.39 -1.20 -9.03
N ASP A 391 16.22 -0.19 -8.91
CA ASP A 391 17.51 -0.29 -8.23
C ASP A 391 17.37 -0.12 -6.71
N LEU A 392 18.45 -0.37 -5.98
CA LEU A 392 18.45 -0.29 -4.52
C LEU A 392 18.12 1.11 -3.99
N PRO A 393 18.68 2.21 -4.52
CA PRO A 393 18.32 3.55 -4.09
C PRO A 393 16.82 3.86 -4.27
N THR A 394 16.26 3.50 -5.42
CA THR A 394 14.82 3.63 -5.67
C THR A 394 13.99 2.85 -4.65
N MET A 395 14.36 1.59 -4.35
CA MET A 395 13.63 0.80 -3.36
C MET A 395 13.75 1.36 -1.93
N GLN A 396 14.88 1.95 -1.57
CA GLN A 396 15.03 2.64 -0.27
C GLN A 396 14.03 3.79 -0.12
N VAL A 397 13.77 4.56 -1.18
CA VAL A 397 12.81 5.68 -1.18
C VAL A 397 11.36 5.17 -1.18
N LEU A 398 11.07 4.17 -2.01
CA LEU A 398 9.71 3.68 -2.24
C LEU A 398 9.17 2.78 -1.13
N ASP A 399 10.02 2.14 -0.33
CA ASP A 399 9.65 1.12 0.67
C ASP A 399 8.53 1.56 1.62
N LYS A 400 8.55 2.81 2.06
CA LYS A 400 7.53 3.36 2.98
C LYS A 400 6.14 3.47 2.35
N TYR A 401 6.06 3.52 1.01
CA TYR A 401 4.81 3.66 0.27
C TYR A 401 4.27 2.34 -0.27
N LEU A 402 5.12 1.31 -0.37
CA LEU A 402 4.80 0.07 -1.07
C LEU A 402 4.51 -1.09 -0.11
N CYS A 403 3.56 -1.92 -0.49
CA CYS A 403 3.36 -3.25 0.05
C CYS A 403 3.09 -4.26 -1.08
N ALA A 404 3.11 -5.53 -0.75
CA ALA A 404 2.78 -6.60 -1.71
C ALA A 404 1.39 -7.21 -1.46
N ARG A 405 0.72 -6.81 -0.39
CA ARG A 405 -0.63 -7.22 -0.01
C ARG A 405 -1.27 -6.17 0.89
N GLY A 406 -2.59 -6.06 0.85
CA GLY A 406 -3.39 -5.39 1.86
C GLY A 406 -4.31 -6.38 2.57
N ASP A 407 -4.80 -6.01 3.73
CA ASP A 407 -5.68 -6.84 4.56
C ASP A 407 -7.06 -6.18 4.78
N VAL A 408 -7.38 -5.12 4.01
CA VAL A 408 -8.73 -4.56 3.92
C VAL A 408 -9.24 -4.72 2.50
N LEU A 409 -10.39 -5.38 2.37
CA LEU A 409 -10.86 -5.92 1.12
C LEU A 409 -12.28 -5.46 0.83
N THR A 410 -12.53 -4.92 -0.36
CA THR A 410 -13.89 -4.65 -0.84
C THR A 410 -14.44 -5.84 -1.60
N VAL A 411 -15.70 -6.16 -1.32
CA VAL A 411 -16.44 -7.26 -1.94
C VAL A 411 -17.75 -6.77 -2.51
N GLN A 412 -18.02 -7.11 -3.77
CA GLN A 412 -19.39 -7.08 -4.31
C GLN A 412 -19.95 -8.49 -4.33
N SER A 413 -21.02 -8.71 -3.56
CA SER A 413 -21.73 -9.97 -3.48
C SER A 413 -23.08 -9.83 -4.18
N VAL A 414 -23.32 -10.69 -5.18
CA VAL A 414 -24.56 -10.71 -5.95
C VAL A 414 -25.29 -12.02 -5.70
N GLY A 415 -26.45 -11.93 -5.05
CA GLY A 415 -27.37 -13.05 -4.85
C GLY A 415 -28.40 -13.13 -5.99
N CYS A 416 -28.58 -14.31 -6.57
CA CYS A 416 -29.53 -14.52 -7.67
C CYS A 416 -30.13 -15.93 -7.64
N PHE A 417 -31.15 -16.17 -8.47
CA PHE A 417 -31.70 -17.48 -8.72
C PHE A 417 -31.25 -18.00 -10.09
N ASP A 418 -31.12 -19.33 -10.28
CA ASP A 418 -30.58 -19.96 -11.49
C ASP A 418 -31.31 -19.55 -12.78
N ARG A 419 -32.61 -19.23 -12.71
CA ARG A 419 -33.41 -18.80 -13.87
C ARG A 419 -33.73 -17.30 -13.86
N GLY A 420 -32.99 -16.51 -13.09
CA GLY A 420 -33.27 -15.09 -12.90
C GLY A 420 -34.46 -14.86 -11.94
N GLY A 421 -34.89 -13.63 -11.82
CA GLY A 421 -35.91 -13.18 -10.87
C GLY A 421 -35.34 -12.10 -9.95
N ALA A 422 -35.58 -12.21 -8.64
CA ALA A 422 -35.04 -11.25 -7.69
C ALA A 422 -33.50 -11.36 -7.62
N ILE A 423 -32.83 -10.22 -7.69
CA ILE A 423 -31.39 -10.10 -7.52
C ILE A 423 -31.15 -9.16 -6.34
N THR A 424 -30.14 -9.44 -5.55
CA THR A 424 -29.66 -8.57 -4.48
C THR A 424 -28.18 -8.34 -4.67
N ARG A 425 -27.73 -7.09 -4.65
CA ARG A 425 -26.34 -6.72 -4.77
C ARG A 425 -25.89 -5.90 -3.57
N ILE A 426 -24.84 -6.35 -2.91
CA ILE A 426 -24.29 -5.74 -1.70
C ILE A 426 -22.79 -5.49 -1.94
N GLU A 427 -22.37 -4.29 -1.62
CA GLU A 427 -20.97 -3.95 -1.45
C GLU A 427 -20.64 -3.93 0.05
N ALA A 428 -19.50 -4.49 0.41
CA ALA A 428 -19.01 -4.44 1.77
C ALA A 428 -17.49 -4.32 1.79
N VAL A 429 -16.96 -3.61 2.80
CA VAL A 429 -15.53 -3.55 3.11
C VAL A 429 -15.28 -4.41 4.33
N ILE A 430 -14.32 -5.30 4.22
CA ILE A 430 -13.95 -6.28 5.24
C ILE A 430 -12.54 -5.96 5.72
N ASP A 431 -12.38 -5.65 6.99
CA ASP A 431 -11.08 -5.53 7.66
C ASP A 431 -10.66 -6.92 8.16
N ALA A 432 -9.65 -7.48 7.54
CA ALA A 432 -9.03 -8.77 7.88
C ALA A 432 -7.71 -8.62 8.65
N THR A 433 -7.36 -7.41 9.10
CA THR A 433 -6.20 -7.20 9.99
C THR A 433 -6.43 -7.80 11.39
N GLN A 434 -7.67 -8.19 11.69
CA GLN A 434 -8.10 -8.81 12.95
C GLN A 434 -8.69 -10.21 12.70
N ASP A 435 -8.59 -11.08 13.69
CA ASP A 435 -9.23 -12.41 13.68
C ASP A 435 -10.33 -12.48 14.77
N PRO A 436 -11.61 -12.70 14.43
CA PRO A 436 -12.15 -12.88 13.08
C PRO A 436 -12.24 -11.57 12.27
N PRO A 437 -12.24 -11.63 10.91
CA PRO A 437 -12.43 -10.45 10.07
C PRO A 437 -13.76 -9.72 10.35
N HIS A 438 -13.76 -8.40 10.23
CA HIS A 438 -14.92 -7.56 10.51
C HIS A 438 -15.41 -6.82 9.27
N VAL A 439 -16.73 -6.75 9.07
CA VAL A 439 -17.35 -5.86 8.08
C VAL A 439 -17.37 -4.45 8.67
N ILE A 440 -16.58 -3.54 8.11
CA ILE A 440 -16.47 -2.14 8.58
C ILE A 440 -17.35 -1.18 7.78
N PHE A 441 -17.74 -1.56 6.55
CA PHE A 441 -18.67 -0.79 5.72
C PHE A 441 -19.59 -1.74 4.97
N ARG A 442 -20.83 -1.31 4.71
CA ARG A 442 -21.80 -2.05 3.90
C ARG A 442 -22.76 -1.12 3.19
N ARG A 443 -22.96 -1.36 1.89
CA ARG A 443 -23.89 -0.63 1.04
C ARG A 443 -24.80 -1.59 0.26
N ASP A 444 -26.09 -1.27 0.14
CA ASP A 444 -27.02 -2.00 -0.71
C ASP A 444 -27.07 -1.32 -2.10
N LEU A 445 -26.57 -2.02 -3.10
CA LEU A 445 -26.53 -1.59 -4.51
C LEU A 445 -27.69 -2.16 -5.34
N THR A 446 -28.63 -2.88 -4.75
CA THR A 446 -29.74 -3.54 -5.45
C THR A 446 -30.56 -2.57 -6.29
N ARG A 447 -30.68 -1.31 -5.83
CA ARG A 447 -31.43 -0.26 -6.56
C ARG A 447 -30.73 0.22 -7.83
N LEU A 448 -29.42 0.02 -7.96
CA LEU A 448 -28.64 0.34 -9.16
C LEU A 448 -28.73 -0.78 -10.22
N GLY A 449 -29.57 -1.78 -10.00
CA GLY A 449 -29.76 -2.90 -10.91
C GLY A 449 -28.85 -4.11 -10.60
N PRO A 450 -28.90 -5.14 -11.46
CA PRO A 450 -28.16 -6.37 -11.28
C PRO A 450 -26.64 -6.18 -11.39
N GLY A 451 -26.18 -5.19 -12.12
CA GLY A 451 -24.77 -4.89 -12.37
C GLY A 451 -24.06 -5.89 -13.28
N TYR A 452 -24.48 -7.14 -13.26
CA TYR A 452 -23.87 -8.24 -14.02
C TYR A 452 -24.91 -9.13 -14.65
N ARG A 453 -24.54 -9.78 -15.77
CA ARG A 453 -25.41 -10.71 -16.47
C ARG A 453 -25.46 -12.06 -15.74
N ILE A 454 -26.55 -12.79 -15.90
CA ILE A 454 -26.74 -14.08 -15.20
C ILE A 454 -25.69 -15.12 -15.57
N ASP A 455 -25.18 -15.11 -16.81
CA ASP A 455 -24.12 -16.00 -17.27
C ASP A 455 -22.74 -15.63 -16.68
N GLN A 456 -22.53 -14.39 -16.25
CA GLN A 456 -21.38 -13.98 -15.47
C GLN A 456 -21.51 -14.40 -14.00
N LEU A 457 -22.71 -14.38 -13.45
CA LEU A 457 -22.98 -14.75 -12.07
C LEU A 457 -22.99 -16.29 -11.86
N ILE A 458 -23.41 -17.05 -12.88
CA ILE A 458 -23.48 -18.50 -12.84
C ILE A 458 -22.77 -19.07 -14.08
N PRO A 459 -21.43 -19.26 -14.04
CA PRO A 459 -20.68 -19.77 -15.18
C PRO A 459 -21.16 -21.14 -15.66
N ALA A 460 -21.04 -21.38 -16.97
CA ALA A 460 -21.43 -22.64 -17.59
C ALA A 460 -20.55 -23.79 -17.10
N GLY A 461 -21.04 -24.60 -16.24
CA GLY A 461 -20.34 -25.71 -15.55
C GLY A 461 -20.92 -25.98 -14.16
N ASP A 462 -21.58 -24.97 -13.59
CA ASP A 462 -22.27 -25.04 -12.30
C ASP A 462 -23.79 -25.02 -12.43
N GLN A 463 -24.32 -25.11 -13.69
CA GLN A 463 -25.76 -25.14 -14.01
C GLN A 463 -26.39 -26.51 -13.84
#